data_64f597bbe901317e70f03147e3a2f606
#
_entry.id   64f597bbe901317e70f03147e3a2f606
#
_cell.length_a   1.000
_cell.length_b   1.000
_cell.length_c   1.000
_cell.angle_alpha   90.00
_cell.angle_beta   90.00
_cell.angle_gamma   90.00
#
_symmetry.space_group_name_H-M   'P 1'
#
loop_
_entity.id
_entity.type
_entity.pdbx_description
1 polymer ?
#
loop_
_entity_poly.entity_id
_entity_poly.type
_entity_poly.pdbx_seq_one_letter_code
_entity_poly.pdbx_strand_id
1 'polypeptide(L)'
;MTVGPSLDAASFRAPPNAILETFVPHSAVLPQVAAMVTQCGLGSLTKALMHGVPLLCLPVIGEQTDNAARIVAHGAGLRLPADATPDRIRMALQRVLVEPGYRQAAQRLRTRLAAETPEETAADELEALAKIA
;
A
#
# COMPACT_ATOMS: atom_id res chain seq x y z
N MET A 1 -2.43 3.30 -13.32
CA MET A 1 -2.57 1.91 -12.84
C MET A 1 -1.50 1.05 -13.49
N THR A 2 -0.93 0.08 -12.77
CA THR A 2 0.03 -0.88 -13.34
C THR A 2 -0.62 -2.24 -13.51
N VAL A 3 -0.34 -2.91 -14.63
CA VAL A 3 -0.87 -4.25 -14.95
C VAL A 3 0.14 -5.37 -14.64
N GLY A 4 1.40 -5.02 -14.40
CA GLY A 4 2.48 -5.98 -14.14
C GLY A 4 3.13 -6.53 -15.44
N PRO A 5 4.29 -7.19 -15.30
CA PRO A 5 5.10 -7.59 -16.46
C PRO A 5 4.48 -8.74 -17.28
N SER A 6 3.52 -9.47 -16.70
CA SER A 6 2.88 -10.60 -17.38
C SER A 6 1.74 -10.19 -18.32
N LEU A 7 1.35 -8.93 -18.32
CA LEU A 7 0.25 -8.41 -19.13
C LEU A 7 0.73 -7.22 -19.97
N ASP A 8 0.23 -7.15 -21.21
CA ASP A 8 0.46 -5.97 -22.05
C ASP A 8 -0.57 -4.88 -21.72
N ALA A 9 -0.10 -3.72 -21.27
CA ALA A 9 -0.96 -2.59 -20.94
C ALA A 9 -1.78 -2.12 -22.17
N ALA A 10 -1.25 -2.28 -23.38
CA ALA A 10 -1.95 -1.90 -24.63
C ALA A 10 -3.15 -2.80 -24.96
N SER A 11 -3.23 -4.00 -24.36
CA SER A 11 -4.37 -4.90 -24.53
C SER A 11 -5.64 -4.45 -23.78
N PHE A 12 -5.51 -3.44 -22.89
CA PHE A 12 -6.62 -2.91 -22.11
C PHE A 12 -7.07 -1.55 -22.63
N ARG A 13 -8.38 -1.35 -22.72
CA ARG A 13 -8.95 -0.06 -23.06
C ARG A 13 -9.08 0.80 -21.81
N ALA A 14 -8.20 1.80 -21.69
CA ALA A 14 -8.29 2.78 -20.60
C ALA A 14 -9.30 3.89 -20.93
N PRO A 15 -10.11 4.36 -19.98
CA PRO A 15 -10.88 5.59 -20.12
C PRO A 15 -9.94 6.81 -20.16
N PRO A 16 -10.41 7.99 -20.66
CA PRO A 16 -9.55 9.17 -20.85
C PRO A 16 -8.89 9.71 -19.57
N ASN A 17 -9.45 9.39 -18.41
CA ASN A 17 -8.94 9.81 -17.10
C ASN A 17 -8.07 8.74 -16.43
N ALA A 18 -7.66 7.68 -17.13
CA ALA A 18 -6.81 6.63 -16.59
C ALA A 18 -5.58 6.41 -17.48
N ILE A 19 -4.45 6.22 -16.84
CA ILE A 19 -3.19 5.82 -17.46
C ILE A 19 -2.90 4.38 -17.04
N LEU A 20 -2.66 3.51 -18.03
CA LEU A 20 -2.25 2.12 -17.82
C LEU A 20 -0.78 1.97 -18.21
N GLU A 21 0.00 1.41 -17.31
CA GLU A 21 1.43 1.14 -17.50
C GLU A 21 1.75 -0.30 -17.12
N THR A 22 2.70 -0.90 -17.78
CA THR A 22 3.20 -2.22 -17.39
C THR A 22 3.88 -2.16 -16.03
N PHE A 23 4.69 -1.12 -15.81
CA PHE A 23 5.41 -0.90 -14.57
C PHE A 23 5.66 0.60 -14.33
N VAL A 24 5.51 1.02 -13.07
CA VAL A 24 5.91 2.36 -12.62
C VAL A 24 6.64 2.23 -11.29
N PRO A 25 7.82 2.84 -11.11
CA PRO A 25 8.49 2.88 -9.82
C PRO A 25 7.60 3.55 -8.78
N HIS A 26 7.28 2.85 -7.69
CA HIS A 26 6.42 3.38 -6.64
C HIS A 26 6.97 4.68 -6.03
N SER A 27 8.30 4.79 -5.87
CA SER A 27 8.97 6.00 -5.37
C SER A 27 8.70 7.25 -6.22
N ALA A 28 8.47 7.09 -7.52
CA ALA A 28 8.18 8.22 -8.41
C ALA A 28 6.74 8.74 -8.27
N VAL A 29 5.78 7.87 -7.96
CA VAL A 29 4.35 8.24 -7.94
C VAL A 29 3.76 8.42 -6.54
N LEU A 30 4.20 7.64 -5.55
CA LEU A 30 3.63 7.67 -4.20
C LEU A 30 3.68 9.04 -3.52
N PRO A 31 4.70 9.89 -3.71
CA PRO A 31 4.69 11.25 -3.15
C PRO A 31 3.52 12.13 -3.62
N GLN A 32 2.91 11.81 -4.76
CA GLN A 32 1.90 12.63 -5.42
C GLN A 32 0.49 12.02 -5.41
N VAL A 33 0.32 10.79 -4.89
CA VAL A 33 -0.98 10.12 -4.94
C VAL A 33 -1.84 10.39 -3.70
N ALA A 34 -3.13 10.52 -3.93
CA ALA A 34 -4.10 10.72 -2.86
C ALA A 34 -4.49 9.42 -2.15
N ALA A 35 -4.49 8.29 -2.83
CA ALA A 35 -4.73 6.96 -2.27
C ALA A 35 -4.13 5.90 -3.19
N MET A 36 -3.90 4.70 -2.67
CA MET A 36 -3.43 3.55 -3.44
C MET A 36 -4.41 2.38 -3.31
N VAL A 37 -4.80 1.80 -4.45
CA VAL A 37 -5.51 0.52 -4.50
C VAL A 37 -4.49 -0.59 -4.70
N THR A 38 -4.50 -1.60 -3.84
CA THR A 38 -3.46 -2.66 -3.83
C THR A 38 -4.00 -3.97 -3.28
N GLN A 39 -3.40 -5.07 -3.68
CA GLN A 39 -3.61 -6.38 -3.05
C GLN A 39 -2.96 -6.51 -1.65
N CYS A 40 -2.25 -5.50 -1.18
CA CYS A 40 -1.57 -5.48 0.12
C CYS A 40 -0.41 -6.47 0.28
N GLY A 41 0.34 -6.75 -0.79
CA GLY A 41 1.67 -7.37 -0.66
C GLY A 41 2.59 -6.45 0.13
N LEU A 42 3.42 -7.02 1.03
CA LEU A 42 4.20 -6.28 2.01
C LEU A 42 5.04 -5.14 1.40
N GLY A 43 5.72 -5.39 0.28
CA GLY A 43 6.57 -4.38 -0.36
C GLY A 43 5.80 -3.15 -0.87
N SER A 44 4.60 -3.32 -1.44
CA SER A 44 3.76 -2.21 -1.90
C SER A 44 3.13 -1.47 -0.72
N LEU A 45 2.69 -2.21 0.28
CA LEU A 45 2.13 -1.69 1.52
C LEU A 45 3.12 -0.78 2.24
N THR A 46 4.32 -1.29 2.52
CA THR A 46 5.36 -0.54 3.24
C THR A 46 5.71 0.75 2.51
N LYS A 47 5.91 0.69 1.19
CA LYS A 47 6.19 1.88 0.38
C LYS A 47 5.08 2.92 0.47
N ALA A 48 3.81 2.50 0.39
CA ALA A 48 2.67 3.43 0.52
C ALA A 48 2.63 4.09 1.91
N LEU A 49 2.83 3.32 2.98
CA LEU A 49 2.85 3.83 4.35
C LEU A 49 4.02 4.77 4.60
N MET A 50 5.22 4.50 4.05
CA MET A 50 6.37 5.41 4.13
C MET A 50 6.10 6.79 3.48
N HIS A 51 5.14 6.87 2.57
CA HIS A 51 4.66 8.13 1.98
C HIS A 51 3.38 8.69 2.63
N GLY A 52 2.85 8.01 3.66
CA GLY A 52 1.61 8.42 4.33
C GLY A 52 0.39 8.34 3.42
N VAL A 53 0.39 7.38 2.48
CA VAL A 53 -0.68 7.17 1.50
C VAL A 53 -1.70 6.19 2.06
N PRO A 54 -3.00 6.57 2.16
CA PRO A 54 -4.06 5.67 2.60
C PRO A 54 -4.38 4.64 1.52
N LEU A 55 -4.91 3.48 1.95
CA LEU A 55 -5.02 2.29 1.14
C LEU A 55 -6.46 1.81 0.96
N LEU A 56 -6.78 1.35 -0.24
CA LEU A 56 -7.90 0.43 -0.48
C LEU A 56 -7.30 -0.95 -0.81
N CYS A 57 -7.55 -1.91 0.07
CA CYS A 57 -6.98 -3.25 0.03
C CYS A 57 -7.94 -4.24 -0.63
N LEU A 58 -7.47 -4.97 -1.64
CA LEU A 58 -8.17 -6.09 -2.29
C LEU A 58 -7.27 -7.34 -2.23
N PRO A 59 -7.14 -7.99 -1.06
CA PRO A 59 -6.24 -9.12 -0.88
C PRO A 59 -6.71 -10.34 -1.69
N VAL A 60 -5.75 -11.06 -2.28
CA VAL A 60 -5.99 -12.23 -3.13
C VAL A 60 -5.52 -13.52 -2.45
N ILE A 61 -4.41 -13.45 -1.68
CA ILE A 61 -3.80 -14.61 -1.00
C ILE A 61 -3.59 -14.32 0.49
N GLY A 62 -3.33 -15.39 1.28
CA GLY A 62 -3.34 -15.40 2.74
C GLY A 62 -2.64 -14.22 3.44
N GLU A 63 -1.34 -14.01 3.21
CA GLU A 63 -0.58 -12.93 3.88
C GLU A 63 -1.13 -11.53 3.61
N GLN A 64 -1.68 -11.32 2.42
CA GLN A 64 -2.28 -10.04 2.02
C GLN A 64 -3.54 -9.74 2.84
N THR A 65 -4.24 -10.79 3.24
CA THR A 65 -5.43 -10.71 4.11
C THR A 65 -5.07 -10.17 5.48
N ASP A 66 -3.99 -10.67 6.09
CA ASP A 66 -3.50 -10.23 7.38
C ASP A 66 -2.95 -8.80 7.32
N ASN A 67 -2.22 -8.49 6.27
CA ASN A 67 -1.73 -7.14 6.02
C ASN A 67 -2.90 -6.15 5.87
N ALA A 68 -3.92 -6.49 5.11
CA ALA A 68 -5.12 -5.67 4.93
C ALA A 68 -5.89 -5.48 6.25
N ALA A 69 -5.99 -6.52 7.09
CA ALA A 69 -6.60 -6.43 8.40
C ALA A 69 -5.86 -5.43 9.32
N ARG A 70 -4.52 -5.43 9.30
CA ARG A 70 -3.69 -4.46 10.04
C ARG A 70 -3.94 -3.03 9.56
N ILE A 71 -4.03 -2.80 8.24
CA ILE A 71 -4.35 -1.47 7.69
C ILE A 71 -5.69 -0.96 8.19
N VAL A 72 -6.72 -1.81 8.19
CA VAL A 72 -8.06 -1.45 8.71
C VAL A 72 -8.00 -1.18 10.21
N ALA A 73 -7.33 -2.01 11.00
CA ALA A 73 -7.19 -1.85 12.44
C ALA A 73 -6.50 -0.52 12.82
N HIS A 74 -5.53 -0.08 12.01
CA HIS A 74 -4.87 1.23 12.19
C HIS A 74 -5.65 2.41 11.60
N GLY A 75 -6.78 2.17 10.95
CA GLY A 75 -7.59 3.20 10.31
C GLY A 75 -6.94 3.86 9.08
N ALA A 76 -5.92 3.22 8.50
CA ALA A 76 -5.17 3.76 7.35
C ALA A 76 -5.76 3.36 5.99
N GLY A 77 -6.91 2.71 5.97
CA GLY A 77 -7.58 2.30 4.74
C GLY A 77 -8.79 1.40 4.96
N LEU A 78 -9.32 0.92 3.84
CA LEU A 78 -10.45 -0.02 3.78
C LEU A 78 -10.02 -1.33 3.13
N ARG A 79 -10.77 -2.39 3.41
CA ARG A 79 -10.62 -3.69 2.78
C ARG A 79 -11.92 -4.08 2.06
N LEU A 80 -11.79 -4.60 0.85
CA LEU A 80 -12.84 -5.30 0.10
C LEU A 80 -12.34 -6.68 -0.29
N PRO A 81 -13.24 -7.63 -0.59
CA PRO A 81 -12.84 -8.90 -1.20
C PRO A 81 -12.28 -8.66 -2.62
N ALA A 82 -11.42 -9.57 -3.10
CA ALA A 82 -10.75 -9.44 -4.40
C ALA A 82 -11.74 -9.40 -5.59
N ASP A 83 -12.90 -10.04 -5.44
CA ASP A 83 -14.01 -10.10 -6.40
C ASP A 83 -15.04 -8.98 -6.25
N ALA A 84 -14.70 -7.93 -5.51
CA ALA A 84 -15.60 -6.78 -5.31
C ALA A 84 -15.98 -6.15 -6.65
N THR A 85 -17.26 -5.81 -6.79
CA THR A 85 -17.77 -5.16 -8.00
C THR A 85 -17.13 -3.77 -8.20
N PRO A 86 -17.04 -3.27 -9.45
CA PRO A 86 -16.51 -1.94 -9.74
C PRO A 86 -17.17 -0.83 -8.92
N ASP A 87 -18.50 -0.91 -8.69
CA ASP A 87 -19.23 0.06 -7.88
C ASP A 87 -18.80 0.05 -6.41
N ARG A 88 -18.59 -1.12 -5.84
CA ARG A 88 -18.08 -1.24 -4.46
C ARG A 88 -16.68 -0.67 -4.33
N ILE A 89 -15.82 -0.95 -5.31
CA ILE A 89 -14.46 -0.40 -5.36
C ILE A 89 -14.51 1.13 -5.45
N ARG A 90 -15.35 1.67 -6.36
CA ARG A 90 -15.53 3.11 -6.52
C ARG A 90 -15.99 3.78 -5.22
N MET A 91 -17.04 3.25 -4.59
CA MET A 91 -17.58 3.80 -3.33
C MET A 91 -16.54 3.76 -2.20
N ALA A 92 -15.83 2.65 -2.05
CA ALA A 92 -14.80 2.52 -1.03
C ALA A 92 -13.62 3.46 -1.28
N LEU A 93 -13.19 3.60 -2.54
CA LEU A 93 -12.12 4.53 -2.91
C LEU A 93 -12.52 5.99 -2.65
N GLN A 94 -13.76 6.36 -2.99
CA GLN A 94 -14.30 7.69 -2.68
C GLN A 94 -14.26 7.97 -1.17
N ARG A 95 -14.64 7.02 -0.33
CA ARG A 95 -14.55 7.16 1.13
C ARG A 95 -13.11 7.38 1.58
N VAL A 96 -12.17 6.58 1.09
CA VAL A 96 -10.73 6.73 1.43
C VAL A 96 -10.20 8.11 1.02
N LEU A 97 -10.69 8.66 -0.09
CA LEU A 97 -10.28 9.98 -0.60
C LEU A 97 -10.89 11.15 0.18
N VAL A 98 -12.15 11.03 0.59
CA VAL A 98 -12.94 12.13 1.18
C VAL A 98 -12.83 12.17 2.71
N GLU A 99 -12.79 11.02 3.38
CA GLU A 99 -12.70 10.95 4.83
C GLU A 99 -11.24 11.21 5.29
N PRO A 100 -10.96 12.33 5.97
CA PRO A 100 -9.57 12.73 6.30
C PRO A 100 -8.90 11.78 7.30
N GLY A 101 -9.68 11.02 8.05
CA GLY A 101 -9.18 10.07 9.04
C GLY A 101 -8.21 9.03 8.47
N TYR A 102 -8.47 8.53 7.26
CA TYR A 102 -7.59 7.54 6.62
C TYR A 102 -6.20 8.12 6.31
N ARG A 103 -6.16 9.33 5.75
CA ARG A 103 -4.89 10.00 5.47
C ARG A 103 -4.13 10.35 6.76
N GLN A 104 -4.82 10.86 7.76
CA GLN A 104 -4.21 11.17 9.06
C GLN A 104 -3.63 9.92 9.72
N ALA A 105 -4.33 8.78 9.65
CA ALA A 105 -3.83 7.52 10.16
C ALA A 105 -2.60 7.01 9.38
N ALA A 106 -2.62 7.09 8.05
CA ALA A 106 -1.48 6.73 7.21
C ALA A 106 -0.26 7.64 7.52
N GLN A 107 -0.47 8.93 7.75
CA GLN A 107 0.60 9.86 8.14
C GLN A 107 1.17 9.55 9.54
N ARG A 108 0.33 9.16 10.51
CA ARG A 108 0.82 8.70 11.82
C ARG A 108 1.69 7.44 11.68
N LEU A 109 1.28 6.49 10.85
CA LEU A 109 2.09 5.30 10.57
C LEU A 109 3.41 5.66 9.89
N ARG A 110 3.41 6.58 8.92
CA ARG A 110 4.64 7.11 8.32
C ARG A 110 5.61 7.64 9.38
N THR A 111 5.13 8.48 10.30
CA THR A 111 5.97 9.06 11.35
C THR A 111 6.56 7.97 12.26
N ARG A 112 5.78 6.96 12.60
CA ARG A 112 6.27 5.83 13.41
C ARG A 112 7.33 5.02 12.68
N LEU A 113 7.08 4.66 11.41
CA LEU A 113 8.04 3.92 10.58
C LEU A 113 9.35 4.70 10.38
N ALA A 114 9.28 6.03 10.25
CA ALA A 114 10.47 6.86 10.12
C ALA A 114 11.27 7.02 11.43
N ALA A 115 10.63 6.79 12.57
CA ALA A 115 11.30 6.81 13.88
C ALA A 115 11.93 5.45 14.25
N GLU A 116 11.54 4.39 13.56
CA GLU A 116 12.18 3.08 13.67
C GLU A 116 13.37 3.05 12.70
N THR A 117 14.57 2.73 13.19
CA THR A 117 15.79 2.53 12.37
C THR A 117 16.10 1.03 12.31
N PRO A 118 15.34 0.26 11.49
CA PRO A 118 15.44 -1.21 11.49
C PRO A 118 16.83 -1.71 11.09
N GLU A 119 17.55 -0.94 10.28
CA GLU A 119 18.89 -1.30 9.81
C GLU A 119 19.91 -1.20 10.92
N GLU A 120 19.88 -0.14 11.74
CA GLU A 120 20.73 0.02 12.91
C GLU A 120 20.42 -1.04 13.97
N THR A 121 19.14 -1.21 14.31
CA THR A 121 18.69 -2.18 15.31
C THR A 121 19.06 -3.62 14.92
N ALA A 122 18.85 -4.01 13.67
CA ALA A 122 19.19 -5.35 13.20
C ALA A 122 20.70 -5.59 13.16
N ALA A 123 21.50 -4.60 12.76
CA ALA A 123 22.95 -4.67 12.78
C ALA A 123 23.48 -4.80 14.21
N ASP A 124 22.98 -3.98 15.12
CA ASP A 124 23.38 -4.01 16.54
C ASP A 124 23.02 -5.35 17.21
N GLU A 125 21.87 -5.91 16.93
CA GLU A 125 21.47 -7.23 17.44
C GLU A 125 22.37 -8.35 16.89
N LEU A 126 22.69 -8.33 15.59
CA LEU A 126 23.60 -9.30 14.96
C LEU A 126 25.02 -9.19 15.54
N GLU A 127 25.51 -7.95 15.74
CA GLU A 127 26.82 -7.73 16.38
C GLU A 127 26.83 -8.19 17.83
N ALA A 128 25.76 -7.98 18.58
CA ALA A 128 25.62 -8.47 19.95
C ALA A 128 25.65 -9.99 20.00
N LEU A 129 24.96 -10.68 19.08
CA LEU A 129 24.99 -12.13 18.98
C LEU A 129 26.40 -12.65 18.61
N ALA A 130 27.09 -11.98 17.70
CA ALA A 130 28.45 -12.38 17.30
C ALA A 130 29.51 -12.22 18.42
N LYS A 131 29.26 -11.34 19.40
CA LYS A 131 30.14 -11.15 20.56
C LYS A 131 29.95 -12.21 21.66
N ILE A 132 28.88 -13.00 21.60
CA ILE A 132 28.54 -14.05 22.56
C ILE A 132 29.10 -15.42 22.10
N ALA A 133 29.50 -15.55 20.85
CA ALA A 133 30.10 -16.76 20.26
C ALA A 133 31.63 -16.75 20.38
#